data_7d37a61cdfbfcad58393b89b71650847
#
_entry.id   7d37a61cdfbfcad58393b89b71650847
#
_cell.length_a   1.000
_cell.length_b   1.000
_cell.length_c   1.000
_cell.angle_alpha   90.00
_cell.angle_beta   90.00
_cell.angle_gamma   90.00
#
_symmetry.space_group_name_H-M   'P 1'
#
loop_
_entity.id
_entity.type
_entity.pdbx_description
1 polymer ?
#
loop_
_entity_poly.entity_id
_entity_poly.type
_entity_poly.pdbx_seq_one_letter_code
_entity_poly.pdbx_strand_id
1 'polypeptide(L)'
;KNLNLKKFYRAKFIEQQQRHLKYHESSYALEPNIKEAPGGLRDLNILIWVLRAAHLGNTWQEVFKKGLITRRECELLESVTKSLYRLRIHMHLLTNRHEDRLIFEIQEPLAKALGIVGTVGRRPSEVMMQHFYVNAKTIGQLNSIILQAIKERYSKEPEQTGEPICSGFVRQGDVLGLESPDVFVKNPERILEAFLIQERHPDIPMKSSRLYRALFEAHSLMNKEWAENPVNRQTFLKIIQGRRGVWHALEEMNRWGVLGKLLPSFNRIVGQMQHDLFHAYTVDQHTLLAIRYLRNFTHSENAHELPLCTDCLLYTSPSP
;
A
#
# COMPACT_ATOMS: atom_id res chain seq x y z
N LYS A 1 -24.94 26.21 -2.25
CA LYS A 1 -25.08 25.41 -1.01
C LYS A 1 -23.67 25.14 -0.48
N ASN A 2 -23.34 25.59 0.74
CA ASN A 2 -22.04 25.36 1.37
C ASN A 2 -21.89 23.86 1.62
N LEU A 3 -20.95 23.22 0.93
CA LEU A 3 -20.62 21.81 1.12
C LEU A 3 -19.90 21.66 2.47
N ASN A 4 -20.45 20.85 3.37
CA ASN A 4 -19.78 20.55 4.63
C ASN A 4 -18.61 19.58 4.33
N LEU A 5 -17.38 20.10 4.36
CA LEU A 5 -16.17 19.35 4.03
C LEU A 5 -16.02 18.08 4.88
N LYS A 6 -16.25 18.14 6.19
CA LYS A 6 -16.11 16.99 7.09
C LYS A 6 -17.06 15.85 6.71
N LYS A 7 -18.34 16.20 6.40
CA LYS A 7 -19.32 15.21 5.94
C LYS A 7 -18.96 14.64 4.57
N PHE A 8 -18.51 15.49 3.64
CA PHE A 8 -18.11 15.07 2.29
C PHE A 8 -16.87 14.16 2.34
N TYR A 9 -15.83 14.54 3.08
CA TYR A 9 -14.65 13.72 3.30
C TYR A 9 -15.01 12.33 3.84
N ARG A 10 -15.81 12.30 4.93
CA ARG A 10 -16.23 11.03 5.54
C ARG A 10 -17.00 10.15 4.56
N ALA A 11 -17.94 10.72 3.79
CA ALA A 11 -18.70 9.98 2.80
C ALA A 11 -17.80 9.39 1.70
N LYS A 12 -16.83 10.18 1.19
CA LYS A 12 -15.88 9.71 0.16
C LYS A 12 -14.90 8.69 0.69
N PHE A 13 -14.47 8.81 1.94
CA PHE A 13 -13.62 7.83 2.60
C PHE A 13 -14.35 6.49 2.78
N ILE A 14 -15.59 6.51 3.26
CA ILE A 14 -16.43 5.29 3.40
C ILE A 14 -16.68 4.64 2.03
N GLU A 15 -17.04 5.44 1.00
CA GLU A 15 -17.20 4.95 -0.38
C GLU A 15 -15.95 4.22 -0.87
N GLN A 16 -14.76 4.81 -0.62
CA GLN A 16 -13.49 4.21 -0.99
C GLN A 16 -13.25 2.88 -0.27
N GLN A 17 -13.45 2.83 1.05
CA GLN A 17 -13.29 1.62 1.84
C GLN A 17 -14.22 0.50 1.35
N GLN A 18 -15.51 0.79 1.16
CA GLN A 18 -16.47 -0.19 0.67
C GLN A 18 -16.10 -0.71 -0.73
N ARG A 19 -15.60 0.17 -1.59
CA ARG A 19 -15.13 -0.21 -2.92
C ARG A 19 -13.87 -1.08 -2.85
N HIS A 20 -12.90 -0.75 -1.99
CA HIS A 20 -11.70 -1.55 -1.79
C HIS A 20 -12.04 -2.95 -1.26
N LEU A 21 -12.96 -3.07 -0.29
CA LEU A 21 -13.46 -4.36 0.21
C LEU A 21 -14.03 -5.23 -0.93
N LYS A 22 -14.80 -4.65 -1.85
CA LYS A 22 -15.35 -5.36 -3.01
C LYS A 22 -14.27 -5.97 -3.90
N TYR A 23 -13.10 -5.38 -3.95
CA TYR A 23 -11.93 -5.86 -4.70
C TYR A 23 -10.92 -6.59 -3.79
N HIS A 24 -11.38 -7.12 -2.63
CA HIS A 24 -10.55 -7.84 -1.66
C HIS A 24 -9.32 -7.03 -1.19
N GLU A 25 -9.46 -5.70 -1.15
CA GLU A 25 -8.39 -4.76 -0.80
C GLU A 25 -7.11 -4.90 -1.63
N SER A 26 -7.18 -5.62 -2.75
CA SER A 26 -6.01 -5.96 -3.56
C SER A 26 -5.97 -5.19 -4.88
N SER A 27 -4.88 -4.47 -5.10
CA SER A 27 -4.47 -3.94 -6.40
C SER A 27 -3.83 -5.01 -7.30
N TYR A 28 -3.55 -6.19 -6.74
CA TYR A 28 -2.68 -7.21 -7.33
C TYR A 28 -3.44 -8.41 -7.89
N ALA A 29 -4.73 -8.26 -8.18
CA ALA A 29 -5.48 -9.23 -8.97
C ALA A 29 -4.86 -9.33 -10.38
N LEU A 30 -4.86 -10.54 -10.98
CA LEU A 30 -4.28 -10.75 -12.31
C LEU A 30 -5.09 -10.07 -13.42
N GLU A 31 -6.38 -9.84 -13.19
CA GLU A 31 -7.29 -9.12 -14.08
C GLU A 31 -7.91 -7.91 -13.35
N PRO A 32 -7.11 -6.89 -13.00
CA PRO A 32 -7.59 -5.78 -12.20
C PRO A 32 -8.50 -4.84 -13.00
N ASN A 33 -9.43 -4.19 -12.31
CA ASN A 33 -10.17 -3.08 -12.88
C ASN A 33 -9.38 -1.77 -12.68
N ILE A 34 -8.87 -1.19 -13.78
CA ILE A 34 -7.99 0.00 -13.76
C ILE A 34 -8.66 1.25 -13.22
N LYS A 35 -9.98 1.26 -13.15
CA LYS A 35 -10.77 2.39 -12.66
C LYS A 35 -11.16 2.20 -11.20
N GLU A 36 -11.74 1.06 -10.85
CA GLU A 36 -12.41 0.85 -9.57
C GLU A 36 -11.56 0.10 -8.53
N ALA A 37 -10.57 -0.70 -8.94
CA ALA A 37 -9.70 -1.42 -8.00
C ALA A 37 -8.85 -0.45 -7.16
N PRO A 38 -8.36 -0.88 -5.98
CA PRO A 38 -7.43 -0.09 -5.18
C PRO A 38 -6.24 0.38 -6.01
N GLY A 39 -5.86 1.66 -5.88
CA GLY A 39 -4.83 2.27 -6.71
C GLY A 39 -5.26 2.58 -8.15
N GLY A 40 -6.56 2.46 -8.48
CA GLY A 40 -7.10 2.82 -9.78
C GLY A 40 -7.48 4.30 -9.91
N LEU A 41 -8.04 4.65 -11.09
CA LEU A 41 -8.44 6.03 -11.41
C LEU A 41 -9.46 6.61 -10.43
N ARG A 42 -10.32 5.78 -9.81
CA ARG A 42 -11.30 6.25 -8.84
C ARG A 42 -10.64 6.81 -7.58
N ASP A 43 -9.52 6.25 -7.15
CA ASP A 43 -8.77 6.76 -6.00
C ASP A 43 -8.20 8.15 -6.29
N LEU A 44 -7.63 8.37 -7.47
CA LEU A 44 -7.18 9.69 -7.92
C LEU A 44 -8.35 10.69 -7.99
N ASN A 45 -9.50 10.25 -8.50
CA ASN A 45 -10.69 11.11 -8.57
C ASN A 45 -11.20 11.49 -7.17
N ILE A 46 -11.22 10.56 -6.22
CA ILE A 46 -11.60 10.84 -4.84
C ILE A 46 -10.68 11.89 -4.23
N LEU A 47 -9.37 11.77 -4.42
CA LEU A 47 -8.41 12.78 -3.97
C LEU A 47 -8.74 14.15 -4.53
N ILE A 48 -8.90 14.29 -5.84
CA ILE A 48 -9.22 15.57 -6.49
C ILE A 48 -10.55 16.14 -5.99
N TRP A 49 -11.58 15.31 -5.82
CA TRP A 49 -12.88 15.78 -5.31
C TRP A 49 -12.79 16.30 -3.88
N VAL A 50 -12.05 15.59 -3.01
CA VAL A 50 -11.86 16.02 -1.62
C VAL A 50 -11.01 17.30 -1.57
N LEU A 51 -9.96 17.40 -2.39
CA LEU A 51 -9.11 18.59 -2.49
C LEU A 51 -9.89 19.81 -2.99
N ARG A 52 -10.76 19.63 -3.98
CA ARG A 52 -11.68 20.68 -4.46
C ARG A 52 -12.64 21.13 -3.36
N ALA A 53 -13.25 20.17 -2.66
CA ALA A 53 -14.16 20.47 -1.55
C ALA A 53 -13.44 21.21 -0.41
N ALA A 54 -12.15 20.94 -0.23
CA ALA A 54 -11.29 21.62 0.74
C ALA A 54 -10.71 22.96 0.24
N HIS A 55 -11.07 23.40 -0.97
CA HIS A 55 -10.51 24.60 -1.63
C HIS A 55 -8.98 24.57 -1.76
N LEU A 56 -8.39 23.36 -1.86
CA LEU A 56 -6.94 23.15 -1.99
C LEU A 56 -6.45 23.09 -3.44
N GLY A 57 -7.33 23.00 -4.41
CA GLY A 57 -7.01 23.05 -5.84
C GLY A 57 -7.83 22.08 -6.67
N ASN A 58 -7.73 22.25 -7.99
CA ASN A 58 -8.38 21.42 -9.01
C ASN A 58 -7.39 20.55 -9.79
N THR A 59 -6.12 20.88 -9.70
CA THR A 59 -5.00 20.21 -10.35
C THR A 59 -3.91 19.89 -9.31
N TRP A 60 -3.05 18.91 -9.60
CA TRP A 60 -1.95 18.55 -8.74
C TRP A 60 -0.97 19.72 -8.53
N GLN A 61 -0.74 20.54 -9.58
CA GLN A 61 0.08 21.74 -9.50
C GLN A 61 -0.49 22.80 -8.54
N GLU A 62 -1.79 23.01 -8.54
CA GLU A 62 -2.44 23.94 -7.59
C GLU A 62 -2.31 23.45 -6.15
N VAL A 63 -2.47 22.13 -5.94
CA VAL A 63 -2.31 21.50 -4.61
C VAL A 63 -0.87 21.63 -4.11
N PHE A 64 0.12 21.43 -4.99
CA PHE A 64 1.52 21.67 -4.68
C PHE A 64 1.79 23.11 -4.29
N LYS A 65 1.30 24.10 -5.07
CA LYS A 65 1.46 25.53 -4.76
C LYS A 65 0.88 25.91 -3.40
N LYS A 66 -0.14 25.18 -2.91
CA LYS A 66 -0.73 25.36 -1.57
C LYS A 66 0.00 24.58 -0.44
N GLY A 67 1.09 23.91 -0.76
CA GLY A 67 1.97 23.25 0.20
C GLY A 67 1.42 21.99 0.86
N LEU A 68 0.35 21.38 0.32
CA LEU A 68 -0.17 20.13 0.87
C LEU A 68 0.64 18.90 0.41
N ILE A 69 1.13 18.94 -0.82
CA ILE A 69 1.98 17.89 -1.40
C ILE A 69 3.36 18.43 -1.76
N THR A 70 4.37 17.56 -1.75
CA THR A 70 5.71 17.90 -2.19
C THR A 70 5.79 17.94 -3.72
N ARG A 71 6.86 18.52 -4.26
CA ARG A 71 7.10 18.54 -5.71
C ARG A 71 7.17 17.12 -6.28
N ARG A 72 7.89 16.22 -5.61
CA ARG A 72 8.00 14.82 -5.98
C ARG A 72 6.64 14.11 -6.01
N GLU A 73 5.80 14.33 -4.98
CA GLU A 73 4.44 13.78 -4.92
C GLU A 73 3.58 14.29 -6.08
N CYS A 74 3.70 15.58 -6.44
CA CYS A 74 3.00 16.18 -7.58
C CYS A 74 3.41 15.54 -8.91
N GLU A 75 4.71 15.44 -9.17
CA GLU A 75 5.26 14.82 -10.38
C GLU A 75 4.84 13.36 -10.53
N LEU A 76 4.85 12.60 -9.44
CA LEU A 76 4.39 11.21 -9.42
C LEU A 76 2.89 11.11 -9.70
N LEU A 77 2.05 11.94 -9.07
CA LEU A 77 0.60 11.96 -9.31
C LEU A 77 0.28 12.27 -10.77
N GLU A 78 0.97 13.23 -11.39
CA GLU A 78 0.81 13.54 -12.81
C GLU A 78 1.22 12.35 -13.70
N SER A 79 2.36 11.74 -13.40
CA SER A 79 2.89 10.59 -14.16
C SER A 79 1.95 9.39 -14.10
N VAL A 80 1.53 8.99 -12.89
CA VAL A 80 0.64 7.82 -12.73
C VAL A 80 -0.75 8.08 -13.32
N THR A 81 -1.26 9.32 -13.19
CA THR A 81 -2.53 9.72 -13.81
C THR A 81 -2.47 9.57 -15.32
N LYS A 82 -1.41 10.13 -15.95
CA LYS A 82 -1.19 10.03 -17.39
C LYS A 82 -1.05 8.57 -17.84
N SER A 83 -0.31 7.77 -17.09
CA SER A 83 -0.10 6.35 -17.39
C SER A 83 -1.41 5.56 -17.37
N LEU A 84 -2.26 5.72 -16.33
CA LEU A 84 -3.55 5.03 -16.25
C LEU A 84 -4.53 5.46 -17.33
N TYR A 85 -4.60 6.78 -17.66
CA TYR A 85 -5.44 7.24 -18.78
C TYR A 85 -4.95 6.70 -20.11
N ARG A 86 -3.64 6.69 -20.38
CA ARG A 86 -3.07 6.10 -21.59
C ARG A 86 -3.45 4.62 -21.70
N LEU A 87 -3.29 3.86 -20.63
CA LEU A 87 -3.66 2.44 -20.57
C LEU A 87 -5.15 2.26 -20.90
N ARG A 88 -6.02 3.05 -20.26
CA ARG A 88 -7.47 2.98 -20.45
C ARG A 88 -7.91 3.32 -21.86
N ILE A 89 -7.34 4.39 -22.45
CA ILE A 89 -7.67 4.81 -23.82
C ILE A 89 -7.31 3.70 -24.82
N HIS A 90 -6.09 3.13 -24.74
CA HIS A 90 -5.68 2.05 -25.64
C HIS A 90 -6.54 0.80 -25.44
N MET A 91 -6.95 0.49 -24.22
CA MET A 91 -7.84 -0.62 -23.93
C MET A 91 -9.21 -0.42 -24.56
N HIS A 92 -9.82 0.76 -24.44
CA HIS A 92 -11.11 1.08 -25.09
C HIS A 92 -11.02 1.04 -26.61
N LEU A 93 -9.93 1.53 -27.21
CA LEU A 93 -9.70 1.47 -28.65
C LEU A 93 -9.54 0.01 -29.13
N LEU A 94 -8.79 -0.79 -28.38
CA LEU A 94 -8.53 -2.19 -28.72
C LEU A 94 -9.81 -3.05 -28.65
N THR A 95 -10.63 -2.81 -27.62
CA THR A 95 -11.85 -3.60 -27.37
C THR A 95 -13.09 -3.04 -28.06
N ASN A 96 -13.00 -1.82 -28.62
CA ASN A 96 -14.12 -1.06 -29.16
C ASN A 96 -15.32 -0.92 -28.21
N ARG A 97 -15.05 -0.92 -26.90
CA ARG A 97 -16.04 -0.75 -25.82
C ARG A 97 -15.42 -0.13 -24.58
N HIS A 98 -16.26 0.32 -23.63
CA HIS A 98 -15.83 0.83 -22.34
C HIS A 98 -15.40 -0.29 -21.38
N GLU A 99 -14.32 -1.00 -21.72
CA GLU A 99 -13.75 -2.03 -20.87
C GLU A 99 -12.76 -1.39 -19.87
N ASP A 100 -12.95 -1.65 -18.59
CA ASP A 100 -12.08 -1.16 -17.53
C ASP A 100 -11.35 -2.30 -16.79
N ARG A 101 -11.60 -3.56 -17.16
CA ARG A 101 -10.94 -4.75 -16.60
C ARG A 101 -9.84 -5.24 -17.54
N LEU A 102 -8.64 -5.38 -17.01
CA LEU A 102 -7.47 -5.91 -17.74
C LEU A 102 -7.54 -7.44 -17.81
N ILE A 103 -8.52 -7.98 -18.60
CA ILE A 103 -8.67 -9.42 -18.81
C ILE A 103 -7.47 -9.98 -19.57
N PHE A 104 -7.17 -11.27 -19.37
CA PHE A 104 -5.99 -11.91 -19.95
C PHE A 104 -5.89 -11.77 -21.47
N GLU A 105 -7.02 -11.90 -22.17
CA GLU A 105 -7.08 -11.88 -23.64
C GLU A 105 -6.61 -10.52 -24.20
N ILE A 106 -6.77 -9.42 -23.47
CA ILE A 106 -6.38 -8.09 -23.96
C ILE A 106 -4.99 -7.67 -23.49
N GLN A 107 -4.41 -8.30 -22.46
CA GLN A 107 -3.13 -7.87 -21.88
C GLN A 107 -1.98 -7.87 -22.88
N GLU A 108 -1.81 -8.94 -23.63
CA GLU A 108 -0.73 -9.06 -24.62
C GLU A 108 -0.92 -8.13 -25.82
N PRO A 109 -2.11 -8.08 -26.49
CA PRO A 109 -2.38 -7.09 -27.54
C PRO A 109 -2.22 -5.65 -27.06
N LEU A 110 -2.65 -5.34 -25.81
CA LEU A 110 -2.54 -4.02 -25.22
C LEU A 110 -1.09 -3.61 -24.96
N ALA A 111 -0.27 -4.53 -24.44
CA ALA A 111 1.16 -4.27 -24.23
C ALA A 111 1.86 -3.93 -25.56
N LYS A 112 1.55 -4.66 -26.64
CA LYS A 112 2.05 -4.37 -27.99
C LYS A 112 1.57 -3.02 -28.51
N ALA A 113 0.29 -2.68 -28.34
CA ALA A 113 -0.27 -1.40 -28.74
C ALA A 113 0.36 -0.21 -28.00
N LEU A 114 0.80 -0.42 -26.75
CA LEU A 114 1.53 0.55 -25.94
C LEU A 114 3.03 0.64 -26.30
N GLY A 115 3.54 -0.22 -27.18
CA GLY A 115 4.96 -0.28 -27.55
C GLY A 115 5.84 -0.90 -26.46
N ILE A 116 5.26 -1.70 -25.56
CA ILE A 116 6.01 -2.36 -24.48
C ILE A 116 6.69 -3.60 -25.04
N VAL A 117 7.99 -3.72 -24.81
CA VAL A 117 8.80 -4.87 -25.23
C VAL A 117 9.05 -5.76 -24.01
N GLY A 118 9.00 -7.06 -24.22
CA GLY A 118 9.38 -8.03 -23.19
C GLY A 118 10.87 -7.98 -22.86
N THR A 119 11.24 -8.54 -21.74
CA THR A 119 12.63 -8.72 -21.32
C THR A 119 12.99 -10.19 -21.32
N VAL A 120 14.27 -10.55 -21.09
CA VAL A 120 14.69 -11.95 -20.98
C VAL A 120 13.85 -12.65 -19.92
N GLY A 121 13.10 -13.69 -20.35
CA GLY A 121 12.23 -14.47 -19.48
C GLY A 121 10.89 -13.82 -19.10
N ARG A 122 10.53 -12.65 -19.68
CA ARG A 122 9.24 -11.97 -19.39
C ARG A 122 8.54 -11.52 -20.67
N ARG A 123 7.24 -11.78 -20.74
CA ARG A 123 6.38 -11.34 -21.84
C ARG A 123 6.10 -9.84 -21.77
N PRO A 124 5.78 -9.17 -22.90
CA PRO A 124 5.34 -7.76 -22.88
C PRO A 124 4.18 -7.48 -21.93
N SER A 125 3.18 -8.39 -21.86
CA SER A 125 2.07 -8.31 -20.92
C SER A 125 2.50 -8.32 -19.46
N GLU A 126 3.47 -9.15 -19.08
CA GLU A 126 3.98 -9.21 -17.70
C GLU A 126 4.72 -7.93 -17.32
N VAL A 127 5.49 -7.35 -18.25
CA VAL A 127 6.15 -6.04 -18.04
C VAL A 127 5.11 -4.93 -17.89
N MET A 128 4.08 -4.91 -18.75
CA MET A 128 2.98 -3.95 -18.66
C MET A 128 2.26 -4.06 -17.31
N MET A 129 1.91 -5.27 -16.89
CA MET A 129 1.22 -5.50 -15.63
C MET A 129 2.06 -5.11 -14.43
N GLN A 130 3.37 -5.37 -14.47
CA GLN A 130 4.27 -4.90 -13.41
C GLN A 130 4.27 -3.36 -13.31
N HIS A 131 4.31 -2.64 -14.44
CA HIS A 131 4.17 -1.17 -14.43
C HIS A 131 2.83 -0.73 -13.85
N PHE A 132 1.73 -1.45 -14.19
CA PHE A 132 0.42 -1.17 -13.60
C PHE A 132 0.44 -1.34 -12.08
N TYR A 133 0.98 -2.45 -11.55
CA TYR A 133 1.03 -2.69 -10.10
C TYR A 133 1.90 -1.67 -9.36
N VAL A 134 3.03 -1.26 -9.94
CA VAL A 134 3.86 -0.19 -9.37
C VAL A 134 3.10 1.12 -9.31
N ASN A 135 2.36 1.48 -10.35
CA ASN A 135 1.53 2.69 -10.37
C ASN A 135 0.39 2.60 -9.34
N ALA A 136 -0.31 1.47 -9.26
CA ALA A 136 -1.39 1.26 -8.29
C ALA A 136 -0.89 1.35 -6.84
N LYS A 137 0.27 0.77 -6.55
CA LYS A 137 0.95 0.89 -5.26
C LYS A 137 1.28 2.34 -4.92
N THR A 138 1.86 3.07 -5.86
CA THR A 138 2.20 4.50 -5.69
C THR A 138 0.96 5.34 -5.41
N ILE A 139 -0.13 5.11 -6.16
CA ILE A 139 -1.40 5.79 -5.93
C ILE A 139 -1.94 5.48 -4.53
N GLY A 140 -1.91 4.21 -4.10
CA GLY A 140 -2.35 3.80 -2.77
C GLY A 140 -1.56 4.48 -1.64
N GLN A 141 -0.24 4.60 -1.81
CA GLN A 141 0.64 5.30 -0.86
C GLN A 141 0.32 6.80 -0.79
N LEU A 142 0.26 7.47 -1.96
CA LEU A 142 -0.06 8.90 -2.04
C LEU A 142 -1.48 9.21 -1.56
N ASN A 143 -2.43 8.31 -1.81
CA ASN A 143 -3.80 8.41 -1.30
C ASN A 143 -3.80 8.42 0.24
N SER A 144 -3.06 7.52 0.88
CA SER A 144 -2.93 7.48 2.34
C SER A 144 -2.31 8.76 2.91
N ILE A 145 -1.21 9.25 2.29
CA ILE A 145 -0.54 10.48 2.71
C ILE A 145 -1.50 11.68 2.62
N ILE A 146 -2.14 11.87 1.46
CA ILE A 146 -2.93 13.07 1.18
C ILE A 146 -4.23 13.08 1.97
N LEU A 147 -4.97 11.96 2.03
CA LEU A 147 -6.20 11.88 2.81
C LEU A 147 -5.93 12.11 4.30
N GLN A 148 -4.85 11.53 4.84
CA GLN A 148 -4.47 11.75 6.22
C GLN A 148 -4.07 13.20 6.48
N ALA A 149 -3.30 13.83 5.58
CA ALA A 149 -2.94 15.24 5.69
C ALA A 149 -4.16 16.18 5.64
N ILE A 150 -5.17 15.84 4.83
CA ILE A 150 -6.45 16.58 4.81
C ILE A 150 -7.20 16.37 6.14
N LYS A 151 -7.28 15.12 6.63
CA LYS A 151 -7.91 14.81 7.92
C LYS A 151 -7.29 15.64 9.05
N GLU A 152 -5.97 15.64 9.17
CA GLU A 152 -5.20 16.37 10.18
C GLU A 152 -5.43 17.90 10.08
N ARG A 153 -5.38 18.45 8.87
CA ARG A 153 -5.57 19.89 8.64
C ARG A 153 -6.94 20.41 9.03
N TYR A 154 -7.98 19.56 8.92
CA TYR A 154 -9.37 19.94 9.16
C TYR A 154 -9.98 19.30 10.40
N SER A 155 -9.24 18.46 11.13
CA SER A 155 -9.63 18.05 12.48
C SER A 155 -9.51 19.29 13.38
N LYS A 156 -10.59 19.60 14.08
CA LYS A 156 -10.60 20.71 15.07
C LYS A 156 -9.93 20.33 16.41
N GLU A 157 -9.32 19.18 16.48
CA GLU A 157 -8.61 18.76 17.67
C GLU A 157 -7.37 19.64 17.81
N PRO A 158 -7.15 20.28 18.98
CA PRO A 158 -5.91 21.00 19.23
C PRO A 158 -4.74 20.06 18.97
N GLU A 159 -3.62 20.59 18.50
CA GLU A 159 -2.36 19.81 18.42
C GLU A 159 -2.09 19.25 19.82
N GLN A 160 -2.57 18.05 20.07
CA GLN A 160 -2.23 17.33 21.29
C GLN A 160 -0.73 17.08 21.21
N THR A 161 -0.01 17.58 22.18
CA THR A 161 1.39 17.19 22.40
C THR A 161 1.41 15.67 22.47
N GLY A 162 2.01 15.03 21.45
CA GLY A 162 1.99 13.57 21.37
C GLY A 162 2.68 12.98 22.60
N GLU A 163 2.07 11.97 23.19
CA GLU A 163 2.69 11.18 24.24
C GLU A 163 3.84 10.35 23.65
N PRO A 164 5.05 10.39 24.18
CA PRO A 164 6.15 9.58 23.68
C PRO A 164 5.86 8.10 23.93
N ILE A 165 5.93 7.27 22.88
CA ILE A 165 5.86 5.80 22.99
C ILE A 165 7.26 5.24 23.19
N CYS A 166 8.20 5.68 22.37
CA CYS A 166 9.62 5.41 22.46
C CYS A 166 10.36 6.52 21.69
N SER A 167 11.69 6.56 21.79
CA SER A 167 12.48 7.59 21.12
C SER A 167 12.15 7.66 19.61
N GLY A 168 11.77 8.83 19.16
CA GLY A 168 11.41 9.13 17.77
C GLY A 168 9.94 8.93 17.41
N PHE A 169 9.13 8.28 18.28
CA PHE A 169 7.71 8.02 18.02
C PHE A 169 6.81 8.60 19.10
N VAL A 170 5.72 9.20 18.66
CA VAL A 170 4.71 9.80 19.54
C VAL A 170 3.33 9.23 19.22
N ARG A 171 2.49 9.16 20.25
CA ARG A 171 1.08 8.80 20.15
C ARG A 171 0.22 10.04 20.21
N GLN A 172 -0.70 10.20 19.29
CA GLN A 172 -1.75 11.22 19.28
C GLN A 172 -3.10 10.55 19.15
N GLY A 173 -3.73 10.22 20.27
CA GLY A 173 -4.96 9.42 20.28
C GLY A 173 -4.76 8.03 19.67
N ASP A 174 -5.41 7.74 18.53
CA ASP A 174 -5.31 6.51 17.74
C ASP A 174 -4.27 6.57 16.61
N VAL A 175 -3.43 7.62 16.59
CA VAL A 175 -2.47 7.90 15.52
C VAL A 175 -1.04 7.77 16.01
N LEU A 176 -0.23 6.96 15.32
CA LEU A 176 1.22 6.90 15.47
C LEU A 176 1.87 8.02 14.66
N GLY A 177 2.64 8.86 15.31
CA GLY A 177 3.38 9.97 14.72
C GLY A 177 4.88 9.84 14.89
N LEU A 178 5.63 10.74 14.24
CA LEU A 178 7.05 10.95 14.44
C LEU A 178 7.28 12.19 15.28
N GLU A 179 8.21 12.12 16.20
CA GLU A 179 8.68 13.25 17.02
C GLU A 179 9.25 14.38 16.14
N SER A 180 9.99 14.01 15.07
CA SER A 180 10.49 14.96 14.08
C SER A 180 10.48 14.33 12.68
N PRO A 181 10.48 15.14 11.58
CA PRO A 181 10.43 14.62 10.22
C PRO A 181 11.70 13.86 9.81
N ASP A 182 12.81 14.06 10.48
CA ASP A 182 14.13 13.51 10.16
C ASP A 182 14.51 12.26 10.97
N VAL A 183 13.56 11.68 11.71
CA VAL A 183 13.78 10.48 12.55
C VAL A 183 14.41 9.35 11.75
N PHE A 184 13.89 9.05 10.54
CA PHE A 184 14.43 7.96 9.71
C PHE A 184 15.75 8.33 9.02
N VAL A 185 16.00 9.60 8.77
CA VAL A 185 17.28 10.07 8.21
C VAL A 185 18.40 9.93 9.24
N LYS A 186 18.12 10.26 10.50
CA LYS A 186 19.07 10.13 11.60
C LYS A 186 19.28 8.68 12.04
N ASN A 187 18.20 7.90 12.05
CA ASN A 187 18.21 6.52 12.54
C ASN A 187 17.38 5.63 11.62
N PRO A 188 17.95 5.13 10.50
CA PRO A 188 17.22 4.33 9.52
C PRO A 188 16.65 3.00 10.06
N GLU A 189 17.19 2.45 11.14
CA GLU A 189 16.67 1.27 11.83
C GLU A 189 15.25 1.47 12.38
N ARG A 190 14.87 2.71 12.68
CA ARG A 190 13.52 3.04 13.16
C ARG A 190 12.43 2.85 12.12
N ILE A 191 12.79 2.66 10.85
CA ILE A 191 11.82 2.31 9.80
C ILE A 191 11.08 1.02 10.17
N LEU A 192 11.81 -0.01 10.64
CA LEU A 192 11.19 -1.29 11.07
C LEU A 192 10.46 -1.17 12.40
N GLU A 193 10.95 -0.32 13.30
CA GLU A 193 10.30 -0.08 14.61
C GLU A 193 8.87 0.46 14.43
N ALA A 194 8.60 1.27 13.40
CA ALA A 194 7.25 1.77 13.12
C ALA A 194 6.22 0.64 12.91
N PHE A 195 6.62 -0.46 12.26
CA PHE A 195 5.76 -1.62 12.04
C PHE A 195 5.65 -2.50 13.29
N LEU A 196 6.73 -2.65 14.05
CA LEU A 196 6.74 -3.36 15.31
C LEU A 196 5.85 -2.68 16.36
N ILE A 197 5.88 -1.34 16.43
CA ILE A 197 5.01 -0.57 17.33
C ILE A 197 3.54 -0.82 16.98
N GLN A 198 3.15 -0.74 15.72
CA GLN A 198 1.76 -0.99 15.32
C GLN A 198 1.30 -2.43 15.54
N GLU A 199 2.19 -3.41 15.33
CA GLU A 199 1.90 -4.80 15.63
C GLU A 199 1.60 -5.02 17.13
N ARG A 200 2.33 -4.31 18.00
CA ARG A 200 2.18 -4.38 19.45
C ARG A 200 1.08 -3.51 20.02
N HIS A 201 0.69 -2.48 19.31
CA HIS A 201 -0.32 -1.51 19.72
C HIS A 201 -1.50 -1.47 18.74
N PRO A 202 -2.38 -2.48 18.76
CA PRO A 202 -3.56 -2.54 17.89
C PRO A 202 -4.56 -1.40 18.15
N ASP A 203 -4.44 -0.73 19.29
CA ASP A 203 -5.17 0.47 19.68
C ASP A 203 -4.66 1.75 18.98
N ILE A 204 -3.57 1.66 18.21
CA ILE A 204 -3.00 2.74 17.39
C ILE A 204 -2.99 2.32 15.90
N PRO A 205 -4.15 2.16 15.27
CA PRO A 205 -4.24 1.63 13.90
C PRO A 205 -3.80 2.62 12.82
N MET A 206 -3.80 3.92 13.14
CA MET A 206 -3.54 4.98 12.17
C MET A 206 -2.10 5.48 12.23
N LYS A 207 -1.58 5.95 11.09
CA LYS A 207 -0.30 6.68 11.00
C LYS A 207 -0.57 8.13 10.65
N SER A 208 0.24 9.04 11.17
CA SER A 208 0.20 10.45 10.77
C SER A 208 0.64 10.63 9.32
N SER A 209 0.21 11.71 8.68
CA SER A 209 0.65 12.05 7.33
C SER A 209 2.18 12.23 7.26
N ARG A 210 2.78 12.74 8.33
CA ARG A 210 4.25 12.85 8.49
C ARG A 210 4.92 11.48 8.48
N LEU A 211 4.41 10.51 9.23
CA LEU A 211 4.96 9.15 9.25
C LEU A 211 4.78 8.45 7.91
N TYR A 212 3.61 8.57 7.28
CA TYR A 212 3.39 8.03 5.94
C TYR A 212 4.37 8.61 4.92
N ARG A 213 4.60 9.92 4.95
CA ARG A 213 5.55 10.60 4.04
C ARG A 213 6.99 10.16 4.32
N ALA A 214 7.38 10.05 5.58
CA ALA A 214 8.71 9.55 5.95
C ALA A 214 8.94 8.12 5.47
N LEU A 215 7.95 7.21 5.56
CA LEU A 215 8.01 5.86 4.99
C LEU A 215 8.14 5.89 3.46
N PHE A 216 7.39 6.76 2.80
CA PHE A 216 7.44 6.91 1.34
C PHE A 216 8.82 7.40 0.86
N GLU A 217 9.45 8.30 1.60
CA GLU A 217 10.77 8.86 1.28
C GLU A 217 11.93 7.96 1.74
N ALA A 218 11.70 7.04 2.67
CA ALA A 218 12.71 6.17 3.25
C ALA A 218 13.37 5.20 2.24
N HIS A 219 12.87 5.11 1.02
CA HIS A 219 13.35 4.14 0.02
C HIS A 219 14.86 4.27 -0.29
N SER A 220 15.42 5.48 -0.24
CA SER A 220 16.85 5.75 -0.44
C SER A 220 17.70 5.38 0.76
N LEU A 221 17.11 5.31 1.96
CA LEU A 221 17.80 4.96 3.20
C LEU A 221 17.96 3.44 3.36
N MET A 222 17.09 2.67 2.71
CA MET A 222 17.06 1.22 2.79
C MET A 222 17.99 0.58 1.73
N ASN A 223 19.28 0.75 1.93
CA ASN A 223 20.34 0.16 1.10
C ASN A 223 20.71 -1.26 1.61
N LYS A 224 21.75 -1.87 1.03
CA LYS A 224 22.24 -3.19 1.39
C LYS A 224 22.72 -3.24 2.85
N GLU A 225 23.44 -2.24 3.30
CA GLU A 225 23.96 -2.15 4.68
C GLU A 225 22.79 -2.10 5.67
N TRP A 226 21.75 -1.34 5.36
CA TRP A 226 20.52 -1.30 6.17
C TRP A 226 19.86 -2.68 6.26
N ALA A 227 19.76 -3.43 5.15
CA ALA A 227 19.17 -4.77 5.14
C ALA A 227 20.00 -5.80 5.92
N GLU A 228 21.32 -5.64 5.92
CA GLU A 228 22.25 -6.53 6.62
C GLU A 228 22.49 -6.16 8.09
N ASN A 229 22.01 -4.99 8.52
CA ASN A 229 22.17 -4.52 9.89
C ASN A 229 21.54 -5.51 10.90
N PRO A 230 22.31 -6.00 11.89
CA PRO A 230 21.80 -6.95 12.90
C PRO A 230 20.59 -6.44 13.67
N VAL A 231 20.50 -5.12 13.94
CA VAL A 231 19.37 -4.48 14.63
C VAL A 231 18.09 -4.64 13.80
N ASN A 232 18.17 -4.39 12.49
CA ASN A 232 17.05 -4.53 11.58
C ASN A 232 16.59 -5.99 11.48
N ARG A 233 17.53 -6.93 11.39
CA ARG A 233 17.22 -8.37 11.39
C ARG A 233 16.53 -8.81 12.69
N GLN A 234 17.02 -8.36 13.84
CA GLN A 234 16.38 -8.64 15.13
C GLN A 234 14.98 -8.02 15.23
N THR A 235 14.80 -6.79 14.77
CA THR A 235 13.51 -6.14 14.77
C THR A 235 12.52 -6.86 13.87
N PHE A 236 12.97 -7.31 12.69
CA PHE A 236 12.14 -8.14 11.80
C PHE A 236 11.77 -9.49 12.45
N LEU A 237 12.72 -10.16 13.11
CA LEU A 237 12.42 -11.39 13.85
C LEU A 237 11.37 -11.15 14.95
N LYS A 238 11.44 -10.04 15.68
CA LYS A 238 10.42 -9.68 16.67
C LYS A 238 9.04 -9.49 16.03
N ILE A 239 8.96 -8.89 14.83
CA ILE A 239 7.71 -8.73 14.09
C ILE A 239 7.14 -10.11 13.72
N ILE A 240 7.93 -11.01 13.12
CA ILE A 240 7.42 -12.32 12.70
C ILE A 240 7.14 -13.28 13.85
N GLN A 241 7.74 -13.07 15.02
CA GLN A 241 7.46 -13.82 16.25
C GLN A 241 6.25 -13.31 17.02
N GLY A 242 5.65 -12.19 16.60
CA GLY A 242 4.43 -11.65 17.20
C GLY A 242 3.28 -12.65 17.20
N ARG A 243 2.48 -12.66 18.25
CA ARG A 243 1.32 -13.56 18.36
C ARG A 243 0.18 -13.16 17.43
N ARG A 244 -0.05 -11.87 17.25
CA ARG A 244 -1.14 -11.29 16.42
C ARG A 244 -0.58 -10.16 15.57
N GLY A 245 -1.27 -9.81 14.49
CA GLY A 245 -0.89 -8.65 13.66
C GLY A 245 0.25 -8.86 12.66
N VAL A 246 0.95 -9.99 12.69
CA VAL A 246 2.12 -10.26 11.82
C VAL A 246 1.80 -10.14 10.34
N TRP A 247 0.68 -10.73 9.91
CA TRP A 247 0.27 -10.63 8.50
C TRP A 247 0.05 -9.17 8.09
N HIS A 248 -0.65 -8.40 8.93
CA HIS A 248 -0.89 -6.98 8.67
C HIS A 248 0.42 -6.18 8.62
N ALA A 249 1.36 -6.46 9.53
CA ALA A 249 2.68 -5.81 9.51
C ALA A 249 3.45 -6.14 8.22
N LEU A 250 3.47 -7.41 7.78
CA LEU A 250 4.13 -7.83 6.54
C LEU A 250 3.46 -7.21 5.30
N GLU A 251 2.13 -7.13 5.27
CA GLU A 251 1.37 -6.48 4.20
C GLU A 251 1.70 -4.98 4.12
N GLU A 252 1.69 -4.27 5.25
CA GLU A 252 2.08 -2.87 5.32
C GLU A 252 3.56 -2.68 4.93
N MET A 253 4.47 -3.54 5.41
CA MET A 253 5.87 -3.51 4.97
C MET A 253 6.01 -3.72 3.46
N ASN A 254 5.23 -4.64 2.86
CA ASN A 254 5.19 -4.79 1.41
C ASN A 254 4.62 -3.54 0.73
N ARG A 255 3.52 -3.01 1.23
CA ARG A 255 2.88 -1.79 0.71
C ARG A 255 3.84 -0.59 0.67
N TRP A 256 4.66 -0.41 1.70
CA TRP A 256 5.67 0.67 1.77
C TRP A 256 7.02 0.28 1.16
N GLY A 257 7.14 -0.92 0.58
CA GLY A 257 8.36 -1.38 -0.10
C GLY A 257 9.50 -1.79 0.84
N VAL A 258 9.26 -1.80 2.15
CA VAL A 258 10.24 -2.15 3.19
C VAL A 258 10.60 -3.63 3.13
N LEU A 259 9.60 -4.51 2.95
CA LEU A 259 9.82 -5.95 2.91
C LEU A 259 10.74 -6.38 1.76
N GLY A 260 10.56 -5.81 0.58
CA GLY A 260 11.43 -6.08 -0.57
C GLY A 260 12.85 -5.54 -0.41
N LYS A 261 13.03 -4.46 0.35
CA LYS A 261 14.37 -3.92 0.67
C LYS A 261 15.09 -4.77 1.70
N LEU A 262 14.37 -5.29 2.69
CA LEU A 262 14.92 -6.15 3.73
C LEU A 262 15.23 -7.56 3.19
N LEU A 263 14.37 -8.09 2.31
CA LEU A 263 14.46 -9.42 1.74
C LEU A 263 14.61 -9.35 0.21
N PRO A 264 15.84 -9.35 -0.34
CA PRO A 264 16.06 -9.24 -1.79
C PRO A 264 15.39 -10.34 -2.60
N SER A 265 15.21 -11.55 -2.04
CA SER A 265 14.46 -12.65 -2.66
C SER A 265 12.99 -12.31 -2.83
N PHE A 266 12.39 -11.66 -1.83
CA PHE A 266 11.01 -11.20 -1.89
C PHE A 266 10.84 -10.05 -2.90
N ASN A 267 11.82 -9.15 -3.00
CA ASN A 267 11.77 -8.06 -3.98
C ASN A 267 11.66 -8.55 -5.42
N ARG A 268 12.24 -9.72 -5.73
CA ARG A 268 12.19 -10.30 -7.08
C ARG A 268 10.79 -10.73 -7.50
N ILE A 269 9.94 -11.08 -6.54
CA ILE A 269 8.58 -11.56 -6.79
C ILE A 269 7.52 -10.46 -6.65
N VAL A 270 7.88 -9.24 -6.20
CA VAL A 270 6.94 -8.12 -6.03
C VAL A 270 6.33 -7.73 -7.38
N GLY A 271 5.01 -7.81 -7.46
CA GLY A 271 4.27 -7.51 -8.68
C GLY A 271 4.52 -8.50 -9.83
N GLN A 272 5.18 -9.63 -9.58
CA GLN A 272 5.38 -10.66 -10.57
C GLN A 272 4.07 -11.42 -10.78
N MET A 273 3.65 -11.51 -12.02
CA MET A 273 2.49 -12.26 -12.44
C MET A 273 2.94 -13.60 -13.03
N GLN A 274 2.26 -14.68 -12.68
CA GLN A 274 2.28 -15.92 -13.44
C GLN A 274 1.06 -15.94 -14.34
N HIS A 275 1.30 -16.11 -15.65
CA HIS A 275 0.25 -16.13 -16.65
C HIS A 275 -0.35 -17.54 -16.72
N ASP A 276 -1.06 -17.94 -15.68
CA ASP A 276 -1.84 -19.17 -15.63
C ASP A 276 -3.25 -18.93 -15.05
N LEU A 277 -4.15 -19.86 -15.30
CA LEU A 277 -5.55 -19.77 -14.89
C LEU A 277 -5.79 -20.14 -13.40
N PHE A 278 -4.75 -20.58 -12.69
CA PHE A 278 -4.89 -21.10 -11.33
C PHE A 278 -4.61 -20.06 -10.25
N HIS A 279 -3.89 -18.97 -10.56
CA HIS A 279 -3.55 -17.93 -9.61
C HIS A 279 -4.48 -16.72 -9.78
N ALA A 280 -4.95 -16.17 -8.68
CA ALA A 280 -5.78 -14.97 -8.66
C ALA A 280 -4.98 -13.70 -8.37
N TYR A 281 -3.77 -13.84 -7.83
CA TYR A 281 -2.93 -12.74 -7.33
C TYR A 281 -1.49 -12.85 -7.82
N THR A 282 -0.75 -11.73 -7.71
CA THR A 282 0.70 -11.73 -7.91
C THR A 282 1.41 -12.63 -6.90
N VAL A 283 2.63 -13.07 -7.23
CA VAL A 283 3.39 -14.04 -6.42
C VAL A 283 3.65 -13.54 -5.01
N ASP A 284 3.99 -12.25 -4.84
CA ASP A 284 4.18 -11.62 -3.53
C ASP A 284 2.90 -11.62 -2.68
N GLN A 285 1.75 -11.27 -3.27
CA GLN A 285 0.46 -11.30 -2.57
C GLN A 285 0.02 -12.72 -2.22
N HIS A 286 0.19 -13.66 -3.14
CA HIS A 286 -0.09 -15.07 -2.87
C HIS A 286 0.77 -15.59 -1.71
N THR A 287 2.04 -15.24 -1.68
CA THR A 287 2.96 -15.60 -0.57
C THR A 287 2.49 -15.01 0.77
N LEU A 288 2.09 -13.73 0.80
CA LEU A 288 1.59 -13.10 2.02
C LEU A 288 0.27 -13.72 2.49
N LEU A 289 -0.63 -14.07 1.56
CA LEU A 289 -1.88 -14.78 1.88
C LEU A 289 -1.60 -16.18 2.43
N ALA A 290 -0.65 -16.91 1.88
CA ALA A 290 -0.23 -18.22 2.41
C ALA A 290 0.25 -18.10 3.86
N ILE A 291 1.06 -17.07 4.19
CA ILE A 291 1.48 -16.79 5.57
C ILE A 291 0.26 -16.50 6.46
N ARG A 292 -0.70 -15.72 5.98
CA ARG A 292 -1.96 -15.44 6.72
C ARG A 292 -2.70 -16.72 7.06
N TYR A 293 -2.92 -17.59 6.08
CA TYR A 293 -3.64 -18.87 6.30
C TYR A 293 -2.87 -19.80 7.24
N LEU A 294 -1.55 -19.96 7.05
CA LEU A 294 -0.71 -20.77 7.94
C LEU A 294 -0.79 -20.29 9.39
N ARG A 295 -0.79 -18.98 9.61
CA ARG A 295 -0.93 -18.43 10.97
C ARG A 295 -2.34 -18.60 11.53
N ASN A 296 -3.37 -18.53 10.70
CA ASN A 296 -4.75 -18.78 11.15
C ASN A 296 -4.91 -20.21 11.68
N PHE A 297 -4.21 -21.20 11.12
CA PHE A 297 -4.23 -22.58 11.62
C PHE A 297 -3.61 -22.74 13.02
N THR A 298 -2.73 -21.84 13.44
CA THR A 298 -2.15 -21.87 14.80
C THR A 298 -3.08 -21.30 15.88
N HIS A 299 -4.23 -20.74 15.51
CA HIS A 299 -5.22 -20.20 16.43
C HIS A 299 -6.31 -21.25 16.71
N SER A 300 -6.41 -21.68 17.97
CA SER A 300 -7.42 -22.66 18.40
C SER A 300 -8.86 -22.23 18.10
N GLU A 301 -9.11 -20.92 18.01
CA GLU A 301 -10.39 -20.33 17.64
C GLU A 301 -10.85 -20.77 16.23
N ASN A 302 -9.89 -21.06 15.32
CA ASN A 302 -10.13 -21.45 13.94
C ASN A 302 -10.02 -22.99 13.71
N ALA A 303 -9.73 -23.76 14.76
CA ALA A 303 -9.55 -25.22 14.67
C ALA A 303 -10.78 -25.95 14.11
N HIS A 304 -12.00 -25.38 14.29
CA HIS A 304 -13.23 -25.95 13.78
C HIS A 304 -13.36 -25.88 12.25
N GLU A 305 -12.71 -24.92 11.58
CA GLU A 305 -12.77 -24.80 10.13
C GLU A 305 -11.83 -25.81 9.44
N LEU A 306 -10.63 -26.01 9.98
CA LEU A 306 -9.61 -26.89 9.41
C LEU A 306 -8.87 -27.68 10.51
N PRO A 307 -9.55 -28.62 11.19
CA PRO A 307 -9.02 -29.31 12.36
C PRO A 307 -7.72 -30.07 12.08
N LEU A 308 -7.64 -30.79 10.96
CA LEU A 308 -6.42 -31.54 10.59
C LEU A 308 -5.21 -30.62 10.37
N CYS A 309 -5.40 -29.45 9.76
CA CYS A 309 -4.30 -28.49 9.56
C CYS A 309 -3.81 -27.90 10.89
N THR A 310 -4.73 -27.62 11.79
CA THR A 310 -4.43 -27.11 13.13
C THR A 310 -3.67 -28.17 13.95
N ASP A 311 -4.14 -29.40 13.97
CA ASP A 311 -3.51 -30.50 14.67
C ASP A 311 -2.10 -30.80 14.12
N CYS A 312 -1.94 -30.85 12.79
CA CYS A 312 -0.63 -31.06 12.16
C CYS A 312 0.35 -29.96 12.53
N LEU A 313 -0.05 -28.69 12.52
CA LEU A 313 0.82 -27.57 12.85
C LEU A 313 1.20 -27.53 14.33
N LEU A 314 0.26 -27.82 15.22
CA LEU A 314 0.51 -27.93 16.65
C LEU A 314 1.45 -29.11 16.98
N TYR A 315 1.36 -30.19 16.21
CA TYR A 315 2.19 -31.39 16.43
C TYR A 315 3.61 -31.24 15.85
N THR A 316 3.77 -30.50 14.74
CA THR A 316 5.06 -30.33 14.05
C THR A 316 5.79 -29.04 14.41
N SER A 317 5.09 -28.09 15.05
CA SER A 317 5.70 -26.87 15.55
C SER A 317 6.50 -27.19 16.80
N PRO A 318 7.82 -26.90 16.87
CA PRO A 318 8.53 -27.00 18.13
C PRO A 318 7.81 -26.12 19.14
N SER A 319 7.52 -26.70 20.30
CA SER A 319 6.93 -26.00 21.46
C SER A 319 7.65 -24.67 21.71
N PRO A 320 6.94 -23.61 22.03
CA PRO A 320 7.53 -22.31 22.30
C PRO A 320 8.50 -22.35 23.47
#